data_eb9d9c5de405f3308fed6f38b4db13ce
#
_entry.id   eb9d9c5de405f3308fed6f38b4db13ce
#
_cell.length_a   1.000
_cell.length_b   1.000
_cell.length_c   1.000
_cell.angle_alpha   90.00
_cell.angle_beta   90.00
_cell.angle_gamma   90.00
#
_symmetry.space_group_name_H-M   'P 1'
#
loop_
_entity.id
_entity.type
_entity.pdbx_description
1 polymer ?
#
loop_
_entity_poly.entity_id
_entity_poly.type
_entity_poly.pdbx_seq_one_letter_code
_entity_poly.pdbx_strand_id
1 'polypeptide(L)'
;MKIIYESELFYIETYHEIQAVKVEEQNIDFWLTVNGKTFSGSAFTLANIQYLMTKDNRTGESAFGSYFWCADMLVVKEITIECLVSTIENILNDESLNIEKIFTQVPNYS
;
A
#
# COMPACT_ATOMS: atom_id res chain seq x y z
N MET A 1 -1.15 8.83 13.44
CA MET A 1 -0.52 7.72 12.68
C MET A 1 0.57 7.08 13.52
N LYS A 2 0.86 5.83 13.25
CA LYS A 2 1.83 5.05 14.00
C LYS A 2 2.95 4.60 13.06
N ILE A 3 4.21 4.79 13.47
CA ILE A 3 5.35 4.26 12.73
C ILE A 3 5.40 2.76 12.94
N ILE A 4 5.34 1.99 11.84
CA ILE A 4 5.43 0.53 11.89
C ILE A 4 6.81 0.02 11.51
N TYR A 5 7.64 0.86 10.89
CA TYR A 5 9.01 0.54 10.52
C TYR A 5 9.81 1.83 10.38
N GLU A 6 11.04 1.82 10.84
CA GLU A 6 11.96 2.95 10.72
C GLU A 6 13.39 2.46 10.51
N SER A 7 14.08 3.09 9.56
CA SER A 7 15.50 2.88 9.32
C SER A 7 16.17 4.23 9.05
N GLU A 8 17.48 4.23 8.78
CA GLU A 8 18.18 5.46 8.42
C GLU A 8 17.73 6.02 7.07
N LEU A 9 17.19 5.16 6.19
CA LEU A 9 16.81 5.54 4.83
C LEU A 9 15.35 6.01 4.74
N PHE A 10 14.45 5.38 5.48
CA PHE A 10 13.03 5.70 5.38
C PHE A 10 12.26 5.19 6.59
N TYR A 11 11.02 5.70 6.75
CA TYR A 11 10.09 5.14 7.71
C TYR A 11 8.69 5.03 7.10
N ILE A 12 7.91 4.11 7.65
CA ILE A 12 6.56 3.83 7.20
C ILE A 12 5.59 4.04 8.36
N GLU A 13 4.51 4.76 8.08
CA GLU A 13 3.44 5.02 9.04
C GLU A 13 2.13 4.46 8.52
N THR A 14 1.27 4.03 9.45
CA THR A 14 -0.10 3.58 9.15
C THR A 14 -1.04 4.10 10.22
N TYR A 15 -2.34 4.18 9.92
CA TYR A 15 -3.34 4.48 10.94
C TYR A 15 -3.63 3.29 11.82
N HIS A 16 -3.61 2.10 11.25
CA HIS A 16 -3.93 0.86 11.96
C HIS A 16 -2.75 -0.08 11.96
N GLU A 17 -2.65 -0.89 13.01
CA GLU A 17 -1.65 -1.94 13.04
C GLU A 17 -1.99 -3.02 12.02
N ILE A 18 -0.95 -3.64 11.46
CA ILE A 18 -1.15 -4.80 10.61
C ILE A 18 -1.57 -5.96 11.52
N GLN A 19 -2.80 -6.42 11.36
CA GLN A 19 -3.38 -7.47 12.18
C GLN A 19 -3.51 -8.76 11.39
N ALA A 20 -3.48 -9.89 12.11
CA ALA A 20 -3.75 -11.20 11.54
C ALA A 20 -5.27 -11.38 11.40
N VAL A 21 -5.86 -10.75 10.39
CA VAL A 21 -7.26 -10.95 10.01
C VAL A 21 -7.32 -11.87 8.80
N LYS A 22 -8.51 -12.15 8.31
CA LYS A 22 -8.66 -12.94 7.07
C LYS A 22 -7.84 -12.31 5.96
N VAL A 23 -6.94 -13.07 5.37
CA VAL A 23 -5.97 -12.58 4.39
C VAL A 23 -6.65 -11.93 3.19
N GLU A 24 -7.76 -12.51 2.73
CA GLU A 24 -8.52 -12.02 1.58
C GLU A 24 -9.27 -10.71 1.85
N GLU A 25 -9.44 -10.33 3.11
CA GLU A 25 -10.12 -9.08 3.47
C GLU A 25 -9.14 -7.96 3.85
N GLN A 26 -7.83 -8.21 3.73
CA GLN A 26 -6.81 -7.31 4.25
C GLN A 26 -6.18 -6.46 3.15
N ASN A 27 -6.21 -5.15 3.35
CA ASN A 27 -5.39 -4.18 2.62
C ASN A 27 -4.97 -3.10 3.63
N ILE A 28 -4.03 -2.26 3.24
CA ILE A 28 -3.51 -1.24 4.15
C ILE A 28 -3.09 0.01 3.38
N ASP A 29 -3.49 1.17 3.90
CA ASP A 29 -2.97 2.45 3.47
C ASP A 29 -1.74 2.76 4.31
N PHE A 30 -0.70 3.28 3.65
CA PHE A 30 0.54 3.61 4.33
C PHE A 30 1.12 4.93 3.84
N TRP A 31 1.98 5.52 4.64
CA TRP A 31 2.73 6.72 4.31
C TRP A 31 4.20 6.40 4.44
N LEU A 32 4.93 6.65 3.37
CA LEU A 32 6.37 6.39 3.27
C LEU A 32 7.11 7.72 3.27
N THR A 33 8.01 7.93 4.21
CA THR A 33 8.86 9.12 4.23
C THR A 33 10.30 8.72 3.90
N VAL A 34 10.83 9.33 2.86
CA VAL A 34 12.20 9.12 2.39
C VAL A 34 12.77 10.45 1.90
N ASN A 35 13.99 10.76 2.33
CA ASN A 35 14.66 12.04 1.98
C ASN A 35 13.81 13.28 2.29
N GLY A 36 13.10 13.26 3.42
CA GLY A 36 12.27 14.39 3.83
C GLY A 36 10.95 14.55 3.08
N LYS A 37 10.64 13.65 2.15
CA LYS A 37 9.40 13.67 1.38
C LYS A 37 8.52 12.50 1.79
N THR A 38 7.23 12.76 1.95
CA THR A 38 6.25 11.75 2.34
C THR A 38 5.35 11.41 1.15
N PHE A 39 5.17 10.12 0.92
CA PHE A 39 4.34 9.59 -0.16
C PHE A 39 3.24 8.71 0.43
N SER A 40 2.06 8.73 -0.18
CA SER A 40 0.97 7.85 0.22
C SER A 40 0.86 6.67 -0.74
N GLY A 41 0.53 5.51 -0.20
CA GLY A 41 0.31 4.31 -0.99
C GLY A 41 -0.73 3.41 -0.35
N SER A 42 -1.25 2.49 -1.14
CA SER A 42 -2.22 1.49 -0.69
C SER A 42 -1.77 0.12 -1.15
N ALA A 43 -1.57 -0.79 -0.21
CA ALA A 43 -1.08 -2.14 -0.49
C ALA A 43 -2.23 -3.14 -0.45
N PHE A 44 -2.29 -3.98 -1.50
CA PHE A 44 -3.29 -5.03 -1.68
C PHE A 44 -2.60 -6.35 -1.97
N THR A 45 -3.28 -7.45 -1.71
CA THR A 45 -2.89 -8.76 -2.22
C THR A 45 -3.83 -9.13 -3.38
N LEU A 46 -3.41 -10.07 -4.20
CA LEU A 46 -4.29 -10.58 -5.26
C LEU A 46 -5.57 -11.19 -4.67
N ALA A 47 -5.45 -11.90 -3.55
CA ALA A 47 -6.61 -12.48 -2.86
C ALA A 47 -7.59 -11.41 -2.41
N ASN A 48 -7.09 -10.28 -1.90
CA ASN A 48 -7.94 -9.16 -1.47
C ASN A 48 -8.64 -8.52 -2.67
N ILE A 49 -7.92 -8.29 -3.77
CA ILE A 49 -8.51 -7.72 -4.98
C ILE A 49 -9.63 -8.62 -5.49
N GLN A 50 -9.41 -9.94 -5.53
CA GLN A 50 -10.42 -10.89 -5.95
C GLN A 50 -11.64 -10.85 -5.02
N TYR A 51 -11.42 -10.78 -3.71
CA TYR A 51 -12.49 -10.65 -2.72
C TYR A 51 -13.32 -9.40 -2.96
N LEU A 52 -12.67 -8.25 -3.19
CA LEU A 52 -13.35 -6.97 -3.41
C LEU A 52 -14.16 -6.99 -4.70
N MET A 53 -13.63 -7.56 -5.78
CA MET A 53 -14.35 -7.67 -7.04
C MET A 53 -15.57 -8.59 -6.92
N THR A 54 -15.44 -9.68 -6.16
CA THR A 54 -16.56 -10.59 -5.91
C THR A 54 -17.63 -9.92 -5.06
N LYS A 55 -17.25 -9.16 -4.07
CA LYS A 55 -18.15 -8.37 -3.24
C LYS A 55 -18.89 -7.33 -4.09
N ASP A 56 -18.15 -6.61 -4.95
CA ASP A 56 -18.72 -5.58 -5.82
C ASP A 56 -19.73 -6.18 -6.82
N ASN A 57 -19.49 -7.40 -7.26
CA ASN A 57 -20.46 -8.12 -8.11
C ASN A 57 -21.81 -8.26 -7.43
N ARG A 58 -21.82 -8.48 -6.10
CA ARG A 58 -23.06 -8.63 -5.33
C ARG A 58 -23.70 -7.30 -4.96
N THR A 59 -22.90 -6.24 -4.76
CA THR A 59 -23.38 -4.93 -4.30
C THR A 59 -23.65 -3.94 -5.43
N GLY A 60 -23.18 -4.23 -6.64
CA GLY A 60 -23.27 -3.33 -7.78
C GLY A 60 -22.13 -2.32 -7.89
N GLU A 61 -21.23 -2.29 -6.94
CA GLU A 61 -20.08 -1.39 -6.98
C GLU A 61 -19.11 -1.79 -8.11
N SER A 62 -18.31 -0.83 -8.62
CA SER A 62 -17.32 -1.05 -9.66
C SER A 62 -17.88 -1.81 -10.86
N ALA A 63 -19.02 -1.36 -11.38
CA ALA A 63 -19.72 -2.01 -12.49
C ALA A 63 -19.90 -3.52 -12.23
N PHE A 64 -20.38 -3.86 -11.03
CA PHE A 64 -20.62 -5.24 -10.57
C PHE A 64 -19.34 -6.08 -10.53
N GLY A 65 -18.24 -5.45 -10.15
CA GLY A 65 -16.97 -6.16 -9.99
C GLY A 65 -16.22 -6.39 -11.30
N SER A 66 -16.57 -5.66 -12.35
CA SER A 66 -15.92 -5.79 -13.66
C SER A 66 -14.50 -5.27 -13.66
N TYR A 67 -14.14 -4.42 -12.69
CA TYR A 67 -12.79 -3.87 -12.59
C TYR A 67 -12.45 -3.58 -11.13
N PHE A 68 -11.15 -3.35 -10.89
CA PHE A 68 -10.64 -2.85 -9.62
C PHE A 68 -9.62 -1.75 -9.88
N TRP A 69 -9.74 -0.66 -9.15
CA TRP A 69 -8.78 0.44 -9.24
C TRP A 69 -8.64 1.14 -7.91
N CYS A 70 -7.42 1.57 -7.62
CA CYS A 70 -7.12 2.40 -6.45
C CYS A 70 -5.92 3.27 -6.78
N ALA A 71 -5.96 4.53 -6.36
CA ALA A 71 -4.81 5.42 -6.54
C ALA A 71 -3.62 4.92 -5.72
N ASP A 72 -2.40 5.07 -6.26
CA ASP A 72 -1.15 4.70 -5.58
C ASP A 72 -1.13 3.24 -5.14
N MET A 73 -1.71 2.37 -5.96
CA MET A 73 -1.86 0.96 -5.65
C MET A 73 -0.55 0.21 -5.76
N LEU A 74 -0.28 -0.62 -4.75
CA LEU A 74 0.83 -1.55 -4.74
C LEU A 74 0.27 -2.94 -4.46
N VAL A 75 0.58 -3.91 -5.33
CA VAL A 75 0.18 -5.30 -5.11
C VAL A 75 1.37 -6.03 -4.50
N VAL A 76 1.16 -6.57 -3.30
CA VAL A 76 2.20 -7.28 -2.56
C VAL A 76 1.78 -8.73 -2.35
N LYS A 77 2.76 -9.56 -2.03
CA LYS A 77 2.52 -10.99 -1.81
C LYS A 77 1.66 -11.22 -0.56
N GLU A 78 1.92 -10.45 0.50
CA GLU A 78 1.19 -10.55 1.76
C GLU A 78 1.24 -9.21 2.49
N ILE A 79 0.26 -8.94 3.34
CA ILE A 79 0.23 -7.72 4.15
C ILE A 79 0.94 -8.00 5.47
N THR A 80 2.27 -7.89 5.43
CA THR A 80 3.13 -7.98 6.61
C THR A 80 4.13 -6.84 6.55
N ILE A 81 4.68 -6.48 7.72
CA ILE A 81 5.72 -5.44 7.78
C ILE A 81 6.91 -5.87 6.93
N GLU A 82 7.33 -7.13 7.05
CA GLU A 82 8.48 -7.66 6.32
C GLU A 82 8.29 -7.57 4.81
N CYS A 83 7.13 -7.94 4.31
CA CYS A 83 6.85 -7.90 2.88
C CYS A 83 6.80 -6.47 2.37
N LEU A 84 6.15 -5.57 3.10
CA LEU A 84 6.06 -4.16 2.72
C LEU A 84 7.43 -3.50 2.72
N VAL A 85 8.23 -3.72 3.76
CA VAL A 85 9.60 -3.18 3.86
C VAL A 85 10.48 -3.68 2.72
N SER A 86 10.46 -4.99 2.47
CA SER A 86 11.24 -5.60 1.39
C SER A 86 10.85 -5.02 0.03
N THR A 87 9.58 -4.82 -0.20
CA THR A 87 9.08 -4.24 -1.45
C THR A 87 9.57 -2.79 -1.61
N ILE A 88 9.43 -1.98 -0.57
CA ILE A 88 9.87 -0.57 -0.60
C ILE A 88 11.38 -0.48 -0.81
N GLU A 89 12.16 -1.31 -0.10
CA GLU A 89 13.61 -1.33 -0.28
C GLU A 89 14.01 -1.66 -1.72
N ASN A 90 13.31 -2.64 -2.31
CA ASN A 90 13.57 -3.01 -3.70
C ASN A 90 13.25 -1.87 -4.66
N ILE A 91 12.13 -1.18 -4.44
CA ILE A 91 11.75 -0.02 -5.27
C ILE A 91 12.78 1.10 -5.15
N LEU A 92 13.24 1.40 -3.94
CA LEU A 92 14.21 2.47 -3.72
C LEU A 92 15.59 2.14 -4.29
N ASN A 93 15.95 0.87 -4.37
CA ASN A 93 17.24 0.43 -4.90
C ASN A 93 17.23 0.17 -6.42
N ASP A 94 16.07 0.20 -7.05
CA ASP A 94 15.94 -0.06 -8.49
C ASP A 94 16.03 1.26 -9.26
N GLU A 95 17.13 1.47 -9.98
CA GLU A 95 17.37 2.71 -10.73
C GLU A 95 16.36 2.93 -11.86
N SER A 96 15.70 1.87 -12.32
CA SER A 96 14.68 1.98 -13.37
C SER A 96 13.33 2.45 -12.83
N LEU A 97 13.15 2.46 -11.51
CA LEU A 97 11.93 2.86 -10.85
C LEU A 97 12.09 4.26 -10.22
N ASN A 98 11.01 5.01 -10.20
CA ASN A 98 10.99 6.33 -9.58
C ASN A 98 9.80 6.39 -8.62
N ILE A 99 10.10 6.53 -7.34
CA ILE A 99 9.09 6.56 -6.27
C ILE A 99 8.03 7.64 -6.52
N GLU A 100 8.43 8.79 -7.10
CA GLU A 100 7.51 9.89 -7.38
C GLU A 100 6.52 9.57 -8.49
N LYS A 101 6.81 8.55 -9.31
CA LYS A 101 5.88 8.08 -10.36
C LYS A 101 5.01 6.93 -9.90
N ILE A 102 5.37 6.30 -8.77
CA ILE A 102 4.63 5.16 -8.22
C ILE A 102 3.59 5.64 -7.21
N PHE A 103 3.97 6.57 -6.34
CA PHE A 103 3.11 7.08 -5.27
C PHE A 103 2.97 8.59 -5.36
N THR A 104 1.87 9.11 -4.85
CA THR A 104 1.62 10.55 -4.78
C THR A 104 2.33 11.14 -3.56
N GLN A 105 3.09 12.21 -3.79
CA GLN A 105 3.71 12.96 -2.70
C GLN A 105 2.65 13.73 -1.92
N VAL A 106 2.65 13.56 -0.60
CA VAL A 106 1.75 14.29 0.30
C VAL A 106 2.37 15.64 0.61
N PRO A 107 1.57 16.73 0.61
CA PRO A 107 2.08 18.04 1.00
C PRO A 107 2.67 18.02 2.41
N ASN A 108 3.80 18.72 2.59
CA ASN A 108 4.39 18.87 3.91
C ASN A 108 3.53 19.76 4.78
N TYR A 109 3.06 19.21 5.90
CA TYR A 109 2.46 20.00 6.95
C TYR A 109 3.57 20.35 7.93
N SER A 110 4.07 21.53 7.82
CA SER A 110 5.05 22.07 8.78
C SER A 110 4.35 22.82 9.87
#